data_88f0483fd10c3dbd7c1cc447085f802f
#
_entry.id   88f0483fd10c3dbd7c1cc447085f802f
#
_cell.length_a   1.000
_cell.length_b   1.000
_cell.length_c   1.000
_cell.angle_alpha   90.00
_cell.angle_beta   90.00
_cell.angle_gamma   90.00
#
_symmetry.space_group_name_H-M   'P 1'
#
loop_
_entity.id
_entity.type
_entity.pdbx_description
1 polymer ?
#
loop_
_entity_poly.entity_id
_entity_poly.type
_entity_poly.pdbx_seq_one_letter_code
_entity_poly.pdbx_strand_id
1 'polypeptide(L)'
;MKHYNIPVFISHFGCPNACVFCNQKKINGRETDVSLDDLKNIIDSYLKTLPKNSIKQVAFFGGTFTGISMNLQKEYLEVVKKYIDNNDVEGVRISTRPECIDDEILTQLKKYGVKTIELGIQSLDDKVLRATGRNYTYDIVKRSCDLIKSYGFELGVQLMIGLPKSNFKSDLQSAIKSLELSPDIARIYPTLVIKGTELEFMYKKNLYQSLSIEEAVDRTVPIYSLLELKNINVIRVGLQPAEDLTADGVIISGPFHPAFRDLVENKIYFNFLSKIYEKEKKLDIEVNERNVSKIVGQKAINKKTFYPNFKILINNNLSLDELIINSKKYTRKEILEGEFNEKISDFI
;
A
#
# COMPACT_ATOMS: atom_id res chain seq x y z
N MET A 1 -14.38 5.67 -14.04
CA MET A 1 -14.64 4.21 -14.14
C MET A 1 -13.95 3.51 -12.96
N LYS A 2 -14.51 2.36 -12.49
CA LYS A 2 -13.84 1.55 -11.46
C LYS A 2 -12.68 0.78 -12.07
N HIS A 3 -11.55 0.70 -11.36
CA HIS A 3 -10.35 -0.04 -11.70
C HIS A 3 -10.35 -1.41 -11.00
N TYR A 4 -10.03 -2.47 -11.74
CA TYR A 4 -9.91 -3.82 -11.22
C TYR A 4 -8.59 -4.45 -11.67
N ASN A 5 -7.92 -5.11 -10.74
CA ASN A 5 -6.76 -5.93 -11.05
C ASN A 5 -7.16 -7.40 -11.11
N ILE A 6 -6.69 -8.10 -12.14
CA ILE A 6 -6.72 -9.56 -12.25
C ILE A 6 -5.40 -10.05 -11.67
N PRO A 7 -5.35 -10.52 -10.41
CA PRO A 7 -4.09 -10.83 -9.75
C PRO A 7 -3.53 -12.18 -10.23
N VAL A 8 -2.27 -12.18 -10.60
CA VAL A 8 -1.48 -13.35 -10.94
C VAL A 8 -0.28 -13.41 -10.00
N PHE A 9 -0.26 -14.40 -9.12
CA PHE A 9 0.81 -14.51 -8.11
C PHE A 9 1.95 -15.40 -8.61
N ILE A 10 3.14 -14.81 -8.77
CA ILE A 10 4.39 -15.47 -9.14
C ILE A 10 5.31 -15.59 -7.91
N SER A 11 4.90 -16.40 -6.93
CA SER A 11 5.45 -16.42 -5.56
C SER A 11 6.97 -16.65 -5.52
N HIS A 12 7.72 -15.66 -4.99
CA HIS A 12 9.18 -15.61 -4.92
C HIS A 12 9.93 -15.72 -6.25
N PHE A 13 9.25 -15.90 -7.35
CA PHE A 13 9.89 -16.09 -8.64
C PHE A 13 10.63 -14.81 -9.06
N GLY A 14 11.86 -14.96 -9.55
CA GLY A 14 12.74 -13.85 -9.93
C GLY A 14 13.33 -13.07 -8.72
N CYS A 15 13.04 -13.44 -7.48
CA CYS A 15 13.63 -12.76 -6.33
C CYS A 15 15.11 -13.15 -6.16
N PRO A 16 16.07 -12.20 -6.30
CA PRO A 16 17.51 -12.50 -6.18
C PRO A 16 17.92 -12.85 -4.76
N ASN A 17 17.17 -12.36 -3.76
CA ASN A 17 17.43 -12.59 -2.34
C ASN A 17 16.12 -12.75 -1.57
N ALA A 18 16.12 -13.55 -0.52
CA ALA A 18 15.00 -13.65 0.41
C ALA A 18 15.02 -12.47 1.38
N CYS A 19 13.96 -11.64 1.35
CA CYS A 19 13.78 -10.63 2.40
C CYS A 19 13.42 -11.31 3.72
N VAL A 20 13.98 -10.85 4.83
CA VAL A 20 13.80 -11.48 6.16
C VAL A 20 12.34 -11.60 6.60
N PHE A 21 11.44 -10.74 6.09
CA PHE A 21 10.02 -10.68 6.44
C PHE A 21 9.10 -11.43 5.45
N CYS A 22 9.66 -12.01 4.36
CA CYS A 22 8.83 -12.43 3.22
C CYS A 22 8.71 -13.94 3.10
N ASN A 23 7.48 -14.43 3.07
CA ASN A 23 7.14 -15.79 2.67
C ASN A 23 5.89 -15.76 1.77
N GLN A 24 6.10 -15.55 0.46
CA GLN A 24 5.00 -15.40 -0.49
C GLN A 24 4.16 -16.67 -0.63
N LYS A 25 4.76 -17.84 -0.48
CA LYS A 25 4.02 -19.12 -0.50
C LYS A 25 2.96 -19.17 0.60
N LYS A 26 3.26 -18.63 1.79
CA LYS A 26 2.30 -18.53 2.91
C LYS A 26 1.36 -17.34 2.80
N ILE A 27 1.77 -16.26 2.10
CA ILE A 27 0.94 -15.06 1.96
C ILE A 27 -0.19 -15.26 0.95
N ASN A 28 0.05 -16.04 -0.12
CA ASN A 28 -0.90 -16.22 -1.23
C ASN A 28 -1.26 -17.68 -1.54
N GLY A 29 -0.83 -18.63 -0.70
CA GLY A 29 -1.19 -20.05 -0.78
C GLY A 29 -0.69 -20.83 -2.00
N ARG A 30 0.14 -20.24 -2.87
CA ARG A 30 0.64 -20.91 -4.06
C ARG A 30 2.06 -21.43 -3.85
N GLU A 31 2.23 -22.74 -4.02
CA GLU A 31 3.53 -23.42 -3.90
C GLU A 31 4.26 -23.57 -5.25
N THR A 32 3.53 -23.50 -6.36
CA THR A 32 4.07 -23.72 -7.72
C THR A 32 3.99 -22.45 -8.56
N ASP A 33 4.85 -22.37 -9.56
CA ASP A 33 4.82 -21.31 -10.56
C ASP A 33 3.54 -21.41 -11.41
N VAL A 34 3.06 -20.27 -11.89
CA VAL A 34 1.89 -20.19 -12.75
C VAL A 34 2.26 -20.62 -14.16
N SER A 35 1.68 -21.69 -14.70
CA SER A 35 1.84 -22.06 -16.09
C SER A 35 1.13 -21.05 -17.03
N LEU A 36 1.48 -21.07 -18.32
CA LEU A 36 0.80 -20.20 -19.31
C LEU A 36 -0.69 -20.53 -19.44
N ASP A 37 -1.08 -21.78 -19.22
CA ASP A 37 -2.49 -22.19 -19.24
C ASP A 37 -3.22 -21.77 -17.96
N ASP A 38 -2.56 -21.84 -16.78
CA ASP A 38 -3.11 -21.28 -15.56
C ASP A 38 -3.33 -19.77 -15.69
N LEU A 39 -2.37 -19.05 -16.32
CA LEU A 39 -2.51 -17.61 -16.55
C LEU A 39 -3.77 -17.29 -17.39
N LYS A 40 -4.00 -18.02 -18.48
CA LYS A 40 -5.22 -17.87 -19.29
C LYS A 40 -6.48 -18.15 -18.47
N ASN A 41 -6.50 -19.28 -17.75
CA ASN A 41 -7.65 -19.68 -16.94
C ASN A 41 -7.97 -18.65 -15.86
N ILE A 42 -6.96 -18.04 -15.23
CA ILE A 42 -7.14 -16.97 -14.26
C ILE A 42 -7.78 -15.76 -14.94
N ILE A 43 -7.23 -15.29 -16.05
CA ILE A 43 -7.76 -14.12 -16.76
C ILE A 43 -9.21 -14.36 -17.18
N ASP A 44 -9.50 -15.49 -17.80
CA ASP A 44 -10.84 -15.84 -18.29
C ASP A 44 -11.87 -15.92 -17.14
N SER A 45 -11.47 -16.48 -16.00
CA SER A 45 -12.34 -16.58 -14.83
C SER A 45 -12.72 -15.20 -14.29
N TYR A 46 -11.74 -14.29 -14.19
CA TYR A 46 -12.00 -12.92 -13.73
C TYR A 46 -12.85 -12.13 -14.74
N LEU A 47 -12.58 -12.26 -16.03
CA LEU A 47 -13.34 -11.56 -17.08
C LEU A 47 -14.83 -11.93 -17.07
N LYS A 48 -15.18 -13.16 -16.69
CA LYS A 48 -16.59 -13.61 -16.54
C LYS A 48 -17.31 -12.90 -15.39
N THR A 49 -16.61 -12.47 -14.36
CA THR A 49 -17.21 -11.91 -13.14
C THR A 49 -17.10 -10.39 -13.04
N LEU A 50 -16.11 -9.79 -13.71
CA LEU A 50 -15.87 -8.36 -13.63
C LEU A 50 -16.86 -7.56 -14.52
N PRO A 51 -17.28 -6.35 -14.09
CA PRO A 51 -18.18 -5.50 -14.88
C PRO A 51 -17.56 -5.16 -16.23
N LYS A 52 -18.36 -5.23 -17.31
CA LYS A 52 -17.91 -4.92 -18.69
C LYS A 52 -17.35 -3.50 -18.78
N ASN A 53 -18.06 -2.51 -18.24
CA ASN A 53 -17.67 -1.10 -18.28
C ASN A 53 -16.73 -0.74 -17.12
N SER A 54 -15.58 -1.40 -17.04
CA SER A 54 -14.55 -1.14 -16.03
C SER A 54 -13.16 -1.25 -16.64
N ILE A 55 -12.21 -0.51 -16.06
CA ILE A 55 -10.80 -0.62 -16.40
C ILE A 55 -10.25 -1.88 -15.74
N LYS A 56 -9.63 -2.76 -16.52
CA LYS A 56 -9.08 -4.03 -16.02
C LYS A 56 -7.60 -4.12 -16.39
N GLN A 57 -6.76 -4.49 -15.45
CA GLN A 57 -5.34 -4.76 -15.69
C GLN A 57 -5.00 -6.15 -15.17
N VAL A 58 -4.18 -6.90 -15.93
CA VAL A 58 -3.55 -8.11 -15.39
C VAL A 58 -2.38 -7.68 -14.53
N ALA A 59 -2.33 -8.15 -13.28
CA ALA A 59 -1.38 -7.69 -12.29
C ALA A 59 -0.51 -8.84 -11.76
N PHE A 60 0.79 -8.85 -12.10
CA PHE A 60 1.75 -9.82 -11.59
C PHE A 60 2.30 -9.38 -10.24
N PHE A 61 2.03 -10.18 -9.21
CA PHE A 61 2.39 -9.93 -7.82
C PHE A 61 3.13 -11.10 -7.17
N GLY A 62 3.72 -10.89 -5.99
CA GLY A 62 4.27 -11.93 -5.12
C GLY A 62 5.71 -12.33 -5.42
N GLY A 63 6.30 -11.85 -6.51
CA GLY A 63 7.70 -12.07 -6.89
C GLY A 63 8.37 -10.81 -7.39
N THR A 64 9.45 -10.99 -8.14
CA THR A 64 10.18 -9.93 -8.84
C THR A 64 10.02 -10.18 -10.34
N PHE A 65 8.97 -9.64 -10.96
CA PHE A 65 8.64 -9.95 -12.35
C PHE A 65 9.83 -9.74 -13.30
N THR A 66 10.55 -8.64 -13.17
CA THR A 66 11.72 -8.34 -14.02
C THR A 66 12.99 -9.09 -13.63
N GLY A 67 12.96 -9.84 -12.53
CA GLY A 67 14.05 -10.73 -12.12
C GLY A 67 13.95 -12.15 -12.72
N ILE A 68 12.84 -12.51 -13.34
CA ILE A 68 12.74 -13.77 -14.12
C ILE A 68 13.39 -13.58 -15.49
N SER A 69 13.73 -14.68 -16.19
CA SER A 69 14.38 -14.58 -17.49
C SER A 69 13.55 -13.79 -18.50
N MET A 70 14.21 -13.01 -19.35
CA MET A 70 13.57 -12.19 -20.38
C MET A 70 12.62 -13.00 -21.28
N ASN A 71 12.98 -14.24 -21.62
CA ASN A 71 12.13 -15.12 -22.41
C ASN A 71 10.83 -15.46 -21.70
N LEU A 72 10.89 -15.80 -20.42
CA LEU A 72 9.70 -16.15 -19.65
C LEU A 72 8.83 -14.92 -19.35
N GLN A 73 9.44 -13.74 -19.09
CA GLN A 73 8.69 -12.48 -19.05
C GLN A 73 7.90 -12.28 -20.34
N LYS A 74 8.57 -12.49 -21.49
CA LYS A 74 7.97 -12.36 -22.83
C LYS A 74 6.80 -13.34 -22.99
N GLU A 75 6.97 -14.61 -22.65
CA GLU A 75 5.91 -15.63 -22.75
C GLU A 75 4.64 -15.23 -21.95
N TYR A 76 4.80 -14.80 -20.71
CA TYR A 76 3.68 -14.31 -19.90
C TYR A 76 3.02 -13.08 -20.53
N LEU A 77 3.83 -12.12 -20.98
CA LEU A 77 3.34 -10.89 -21.57
C LEU A 77 2.66 -11.12 -22.93
N GLU A 78 3.12 -12.08 -23.74
CA GLU A 78 2.48 -12.48 -25.00
C GLU A 78 1.09 -13.08 -24.78
N VAL A 79 0.89 -13.83 -23.71
CA VAL A 79 -0.45 -14.31 -23.33
C VAL A 79 -1.36 -13.12 -23.06
N VAL A 80 -0.92 -12.18 -22.20
CA VAL A 80 -1.75 -11.02 -21.81
C VAL A 80 -1.97 -10.06 -22.99
N LYS A 81 -0.98 -9.93 -23.87
CA LYS A 81 -1.07 -9.06 -25.07
C LYS A 81 -2.27 -9.40 -25.95
N LYS A 82 -2.64 -10.68 -26.06
CA LYS A 82 -3.83 -11.09 -26.83
C LYS A 82 -5.12 -10.50 -26.24
N TYR A 83 -5.24 -10.44 -24.92
CA TYR A 83 -6.39 -9.84 -24.25
C TYR A 83 -6.38 -8.31 -24.36
N ILE A 84 -5.19 -7.68 -24.41
CA ILE A 84 -5.07 -6.23 -24.67
C ILE A 84 -5.53 -5.93 -26.11
N ASP A 85 -5.08 -6.70 -27.09
CA ASP A 85 -5.42 -6.49 -28.51
C ASP A 85 -6.92 -6.70 -28.78
N ASN A 86 -7.58 -7.56 -27.99
CA ASN A 86 -9.03 -7.77 -28.02
C ASN A 86 -9.82 -6.71 -27.22
N ASN A 87 -9.15 -5.78 -26.53
CA ASN A 87 -9.76 -4.80 -25.59
C ASN A 87 -10.47 -5.44 -24.39
N ASP A 88 -10.12 -6.66 -23.97
CA ASP A 88 -10.63 -7.31 -22.78
C ASP A 88 -10.01 -6.72 -21.50
N VAL A 89 -8.71 -6.34 -21.59
CA VAL A 89 -7.98 -5.64 -20.53
C VAL A 89 -7.22 -4.43 -21.11
N GLU A 90 -6.97 -3.41 -20.29
CA GLU A 90 -6.31 -2.17 -20.72
C GLU A 90 -4.77 -2.32 -20.79
N GLY A 91 -4.21 -3.21 -19.97
CA GLY A 91 -2.77 -3.39 -19.89
C GLY A 91 -2.33 -4.29 -18.76
N VAL A 92 -1.04 -4.22 -18.48
CA VAL A 92 -0.37 -5.01 -17.44
C VAL A 92 0.17 -4.11 -16.34
N ARG A 93 0.07 -4.58 -15.11
CA ARG A 93 0.73 -4.05 -13.93
C ARG A 93 1.70 -5.09 -13.40
N ILE A 94 2.90 -4.68 -13.02
CA ILE A 94 3.89 -5.60 -12.45
C ILE A 94 4.41 -5.08 -11.11
N SER A 95 4.80 -6.01 -10.23
CA SER A 95 5.58 -5.70 -9.04
C SER A 95 7.00 -6.24 -9.21
N THR A 96 7.98 -5.40 -8.87
CA THR A 96 9.38 -5.77 -9.00
C THR A 96 10.26 -5.04 -7.98
N ARG A 97 11.57 -5.25 -8.10
CA ARG A 97 12.60 -4.64 -7.24
C ARG A 97 13.42 -3.61 -8.02
N PRO A 98 13.92 -2.56 -7.33
CA PRO A 98 14.68 -1.50 -8.00
C PRO A 98 15.89 -2.01 -8.77
N GLU A 99 16.65 -2.94 -8.19
CA GLU A 99 17.85 -3.48 -8.80
C GLU A 99 17.62 -4.37 -10.04
N CYS A 100 16.35 -4.65 -10.36
CA CYS A 100 15.96 -5.46 -11.52
C CYS A 100 15.32 -4.61 -12.62
N ILE A 101 15.77 -3.36 -12.79
CA ILE A 101 15.27 -2.41 -13.79
C ILE A 101 16.44 -1.90 -14.64
N ASP A 102 16.32 -2.04 -15.96
CA ASP A 102 17.23 -1.49 -16.97
C ASP A 102 16.47 -1.13 -18.25
N ASP A 103 17.18 -0.57 -19.22
CA ASP A 103 16.60 -0.10 -20.50
C ASP A 103 16.06 -1.24 -21.37
N GLU A 104 16.72 -2.41 -21.37
CA GLU A 104 16.28 -3.56 -22.17
C GLU A 104 14.96 -4.10 -21.62
N ILE A 105 14.87 -4.27 -20.32
CA ILE A 105 13.65 -4.68 -19.61
C ILE A 105 12.50 -3.69 -19.88
N LEU A 106 12.73 -2.40 -19.69
CA LEU A 106 11.66 -1.39 -19.89
C LEU A 106 11.19 -1.32 -21.35
N THR A 107 12.09 -1.49 -22.30
CA THR A 107 11.75 -1.57 -23.72
C THR A 107 10.84 -2.76 -24.00
N GLN A 108 11.15 -3.93 -23.45
CA GLN A 108 10.29 -5.11 -23.55
C GLN A 108 8.93 -4.86 -22.91
N LEU A 109 8.89 -4.38 -21.67
CA LEU A 109 7.65 -4.13 -20.94
C LEU A 109 6.72 -3.18 -21.69
N LYS A 110 7.28 -2.11 -22.26
CA LYS A 110 6.52 -1.13 -23.06
C LYS A 110 5.92 -1.75 -24.32
N LYS A 111 6.70 -2.57 -25.04
CA LYS A 111 6.25 -3.29 -26.24
C LYS A 111 5.03 -4.18 -25.97
N TYR A 112 4.97 -4.81 -24.80
CA TYR A 112 3.91 -5.75 -24.46
C TYR A 112 2.76 -5.14 -23.64
N GLY A 113 2.69 -3.80 -23.51
CA GLY A 113 1.54 -3.12 -22.94
C GLY A 113 1.51 -3.07 -21.43
N VAL A 114 2.67 -3.16 -20.77
CA VAL A 114 2.78 -2.79 -19.35
C VAL A 114 2.47 -1.31 -19.22
N LYS A 115 1.67 -0.95 -18.22
CA LYS A 115 1.26 0.42 -17.90
C LYS A 115 1.82 0.90 -16.58
N THR A 116 1.85 0.01 -15.58
CA THR A 116 2.20 0.34 -14.21
C THR A 116 3.33 -0.57 -13.72
N ILE A 117 4.35 0.02 -13.12
CA ILE A 117 5.45 -0.68 -12.45
C ILE A 117 5.45 -0.29 -10.98
N GLU A 118 5.20 -1.26 -10.09
CA GLU A 118 5.24 -1.07 -8.65
C GLU A 118 6.59 -1.55 -8.09
N LEU A 119 7.39 -0.62 -7.56
CA LEU A 119 8.67 -0.95 -6.92
C LEU A 119 8.50 -1.23 -5.44
N GLY A 120 8.92 -2.42 -5.02
CA GLY A 120 9.03 -2.76 -3.62
C GLY A 120 10.25 -2.07 -2.99
N ILE A 121 10.20 -0.77 -2.71
CA ILE A 121 11.31 -0.04 -2.10
C ILE A 121 11.44 -0.30 -0.60
N GLN A 122 10.33 -0.57 0.08
CA GLN A 122 10.13 -0.88 1.50
C GLN A 122 10.60 0.22 2.45
N SER A 123 11.85 0.66 2.38
CA SER A 123 12.47 1.75 3.13
C SER A 123 13.47 2.49 2.25
N LEU A 124 13.80 3.73 2.61
CA LEU A 124 14.89 4.52 2.01
C LEU A 124 15.98 4.84 3.05
N ASP A 125 16.03 4.04 4.13
CA ASP A 125 17.12 4.01 5.09
C ASP A 125 18.00 2.77 4.82
N ASP A 126 19.24 2.99 4.46
CA ASP A 126 20.20 1.93 4.12
C ASP A 126 20.45 0.93 5.26
N LYS A 127 20.33 1.37 6.52
CA LYS A 127 20.47 0.46 7.68
C LYS A 127 19.30 -0.51 7.75
N VAL A 128 18.09 0.00 7.48
CA VAL A 128 16.87 -0.81 7.45
C VAL A 128 16.91 -1.76 6.26
N LEU A 129 17.32 -1.29 5.08
CA LEU A 129 17.46 -2.12 3.88
C LEU A 129 18.43 -3.29 4.12
N ARG A 130 19.62 -3.01 4.63
CA ARG A 130 20.59 -4.07 4.98
C ARG A 130 20.05 -5.06 6.01
N ALA A 131 19.40 -4.57 7.05
CA ALA A 131 18.81 -5.41 8.09
C ALA A 131 17.65 -6.30 7.60
N THR A 132 17.08 -5.98 6.45
CA THR A 132 15.97 -6.73 5.84
C THR A 132 16.39 -7.63 4.67
N GLY A 133 17.72 -7.77 4.42
CA GLY A 133 18.24 -8.57 3.32
C GLY A 133 18.04 -7.93 1.95
N ARG A 134 17.94 -6.60 1.90
CA ARG A 134 17.81 -5.84 0.64
C ARG A 134 19.13 -5.14 0.34
N ASN A 135 19.82 -5.64 -0.69
CA ASN A 135 21.22 -5.29 -1.01
C ASN A 135 21.29 -4.14 -2.03
N TYR A 136 20.43 -3.14 -1.92
CA TYR A 136 20.49 -1.92 -2.72
C TYR A 136 20.45 -0.66 -1.84
N THR A 137 20.82 0.47 -2.41
CA THR A 137 20.87 1.77 -1.77
C THR A 137 19.79 2.70 -2.33
N TYR A 138 19.61 3.86 -1.69
CA TYR A 138 18.73 4.92 -2.20
C TYR A 138 19.05 5.31 -3.65
N ASP A 139 20.33 5.38 -4.03
CA ASP A 139 20.74 5.77 -5.40
C ASP A 139 20.23 4.78 -6.46
N ILE A 140 20.25 3.47 -6.15
CA ILE A 140 19.69 2.46 -7.04
C ILE A 140 18.17 2.65 -7.17
N VAL A 141 17.48 2.91 -6.06
CA VAL A 141 16.03 3.19 -6.07
C VAL A 141 15.74 4.42 -6.93
N LYS A 142 16.46 5.52 -6.70
CA LYS A 142 16.28 6.78 -7.43
C LYS A 142 16.49 6.59 -8.94
N ARG A 143 17.61 5.97 -9.32
CA ARG A 143 17.91 5.67 -10.73
C ARG A 143 16.80 4.85 -11.38
N SER A 144 16.31 3.82 -10.71
CA SER A 144 15.27 2.94 -11.26
C SER A 144 13.94 3.67 -11.43
N CYS A 145 13.56 4.53 -10.47
CA CYS A 145 12.37 5.36 -10.56
C CYS A 145 12.46 6.37 -11.72
N ASP A 146 13.60 7.07 -11.84
CA ASP A 146 13.84 8.05 -12.91
C ASP A 146 13.76 7.35 -14.28
N LEU A 147 14.33 6.15 -14.39
CA LEU A 147 14.30 5.38 -15.63
C LEU A 147 12.87 4.93 -15.99
N ILE A 148 12.11 4.40 -15.03
CA ILE A 148 10.70 4.02 -15.21
C ILE A 148 9.87 5.22 -15.71
N LYS A 149 10.04 6.38 -15.07
CA LYS A 149 9.34 7.61 -15.45
C LYS A 149 9.74 8.11 -16.84
N SER A 150 11.02 8.01 -17.22
CA SER A 150 11.50 8.42 -18.56
C SER A 150 10.89 7.60 -19.69
N TYR A 151 10.53 6.34 -19.42
CA TYR A 151 9.80 5.49 -20.38
C TYR A 151 8.29 5.75 -20.40
N GLY A 152 7.75 6.61 -19.50
CA GLY A 152 6.33 6.98 -19.44
C GLY A 152 5.44 5.94 -18.79
N PHE A 153 5.96 5.09 -17.90
CA PHE A 153 5.17 4.20 -17.07
C PHE A 153 4.59 4.95 -15.84
N GLU A 154 3.42 4.49 -15.38
CA GLU A 154 2.92 4.83 -14.05
C GLU A 154 3.82 4.17 -13.01
N LEU A 155 4.40 4.98 -12.11
CA LEU A 155 5.30 4.53 -11.05
C LEU A 155 4.53 4.31 -9.74
N GLY A 156 4.54 3.07 -9.25
CA GLY A 156 4.10 2.75 -7.90
C GLY A 156 5.26 2.52 -6.96
N VAL A 157 5.13 2.96 -5.71
CA VAL A 157 6.09 2.65 -4.64
C VAL A 157 5.40 1.93 -3.49
N GLN A 158 6.05 0.89 -2.97
CA GLN A 158 5.59 0.19 -1.78
C GLN A 158 6.52 0.50 -0.62
N LEU A 159 5.99 1.08 0.44
CA LEU A 159 6.65 1.36 1.70
C LEU A 159 6.21 0.35 2.77
N MET A 160 7.11 0.04 3.70
CA MET A 160 6.81 -0.75 4.89
C MET A 160 7.21 0.02 6.15
N ILE A 161 6.40 -0.11 7.20
CA ILE A 161 6.68 0.42 8.54
C ILE A 161 6.98 -0.71 9.51
N GLY A 162 7.80 -0.42 10.53
CA GLY A 162 8.13 -1.39 11.56
C GLY A 162 9.07 -2.49 11.11
N LEU A 163 9.88 -2.29 10.09
CA LEU A 163 10.94 -3.21 9.67
C LEU A 163 12.05 -3.34 10.73
N PRO A 164 12.84 -4.42 10.75
CA PRO A 164 14.02 -4.53 11.59
C PRO A 164 14.93 -3.30 11.48
N LYS A 165 15.35 -2.77 12.63
CA LYS A 165 16.13 -1.52 12.76
C LYS A 165 15.41 -0.24 12.35
N SER A 166 14.14 -0.28 11.94
CA SER A 166 13.36 0.94 11.72
C SER A 166 12.77 1.50 13.03
N ASN A 167 12.48 2.78 13.01
CA ASN A 167 11.74 3.47 14.05
C ASN A 167 10.79 4.49 13.39
N PHE A 168 10.01 5.21 14.18
CA PHE A 168 9.08 6.22 13.66
C PHE A 168 9.76 7.23 12.73
N LYS A 169 10.95 7.73 13.14
CA LYS A 169 11.70 8.73 12.37
C LYS A 169 12.16 8.18 11.02
N SER A 170 12.75 6.98 10.98
CA SER A 170 13.23 6.37 9.73
C SER A 170 12.09 6.00 8.79
N ASP A 171 10.94 5.54 9.32
CA ASP A 171 9.75 5.24 8.52
C ASP A 171 9.20 6.51 7.87
N LEU A 172 9.08 7.60 8.64
CA LEU A 172 8.63 8.90 8.14
C LEU A 172 9.63 9.53 7.14
N GLN A 173 10.93 9.48 7.44
CA GLN A 173 11.97 9.96 6.52
C GLN A 173 11.97 9.19 5.19
N SER A 174 11.70 7.89 5.22
CA SER A 174 11.54 7.10 3.99
C SER A 174 10.35 7.59 3.16
N ALA A 175 9.22 7.95 3.79
CA ALA A 175 8.09 8.52 3.09
C ALA A 175 8.39 9.92 2.53
N ILE A 176 9.07 10.78 3.28
CA ILE A 176 9.50 12.11 2.80
C ILE A 176 10.43 11.98 1.60
N LYS A 177 11.47 11.16 1.68
CA LYS A 177 12.40 10.90 0.58
C LYS A 177 11.71 10.29 -0.65
N SER A 178 10.64 9.50 -0.45
CA SER A 178 9.91 8.90 -1.57
C SER A 178 9.23 9.96 -2.46
N LEU A 179 9.01 11.18 -1.99
CA LEU A 179 8.50 12.30 -2.80
C LEU A 179 9.47 12.69 -3.91
N GLU A 180 10.78 12.57 -3.67
CA GLU A 180 11.83 12.85 -4.67
C GLU A 180 11.81 11.86 -5.84
N LEU A 181 11.17 10.70 -5.64
CA LEU A 181 10.97 9.67 -6.67
C LEU A 181 9.78 9.99 -7.58
N SER A 182 8.96 10.99 -7.21
CA SER A 182 7.74 11.40 -7.93
C SER A 182 6.81 10.24 -8.28
N PRO A 183 6.41 9.39 -7.31
CA PRO A 183 5.51 8.28 -7.58
C PRO A 183 4.09 8.75 -7.88
N ASP A 184 3.40 8.03 -8.75
CA ASP A 184 2.00 8.29 -9.08
C ASP A 184 1.06 7.62 -8.06
N ILE A 185 1.47 6.43 -7.59
CA ILE A 185 0.72 5.63 -6.62
C ILE A 185 1.62 5.10 -5.50
N ALA A 186 1.02 4.82 -4.36
CA ALA A 186 1.74 4.25 -3.22
C ALA A 186 0.96 3.13 -2.51
N ARG A 187 1.70 2.24 -1.85
CA ARG A 187 1.20 1.26 -0.87
C ARG A 187 1.96 1.41 0.43
N ILE A 188 1.28 1.24 1.56
CA ILE A 188 1.88 1.25 2.89
C ILE A 188 1.53 -0.05 3.59
N TYR A 189 2.54 -0.83 3.95
CA TYR A 189 2.34 -2.10 4.64
C TYR A 189 3.01 -2.11 6.02
N PRO A 190 2.26 -2.38 7.08
CA PRO A 190 2.87 -2.71 8.37
C PRO A 190 3.54 -4.08 8.30
N THR A 191 4.68 -4.21 8.98
CA THR A 191 5.45 -5.44 9.02
C THR A 191 4.78 -6.48 9.89
N LEU A 192 4.55 -7.67 9.32
CA LEU A 192 4.03 -8.84 10.02
C LEU A 192 5.12 -9.89 10.18
N VAL A 193 5.12 -10.59 11.31
CA VAL A 193 5.93 -11.78 11.53
C VAL A 193 5.17 -12.98 10.98
N ILE A 194 5.62 -13.49 9.84
CA ILE A 194 4.99 -14.59 9.12
C ILE A 194 5.79 -15.89 9.35
N LYS A 195 5.07 -16.98 9.52
CA LYS A 195 5.64 -18.31 9.74
C LYS A 195 6.60 -18.70 8.62
N GLY A 196 7.74 -19.27 8.99
CA GLY A 196 8.77 -19.74 8.06
C GLY A 196 9.64 -18.62 7.48
N THR A 197 9.66 -17.44 8.12
CA THR A 197 10.53 -16.31 7.75
C THR A 197 11.70 -16.17 8.71
N GLU A 198 12.80 -15.55 8.26
CA GLU A 198 13.89 -15.15 9.16
C GLU A 198 13.40 -14.20 10.26
N LEU A 199 12.41 -13.36 9.94
CA LEU A 199 11.81 -12.46 10.92
C LEU A 199 11.10 -13.21 12.06
N GLU A 200 10.50 -14.39 11.79
CA GLU A 200 9.97 -15.26 12.84
C GLU A 200 11.07 -15.72 13.79
N PHE A 201 12.23 -16.14 13.23
CA PHE A 201 13.38 -16.53 14.04
C PHE A 201 13.88 -15.36 14.89
N MET A 202 14.04 -14.17 14.30
CA MET A 202 14.43 -12.96 15.03
C MET A 202 13.45 -12.63 16.16
N TYR A 203 12.15 -12.72 15.88
CA TYR A 203 11.09 -12.47 16.86
C TYR A 203 11.15 -13.46 18.03
N LYS A 204 11.25 -14.77 17.76
CA LYS A 204 11.38 -15.82 18.78
C LYS A 204 12.64 -15.71 19.64
N LYS A 205 13.71 -15.12 19.10
CA LYS A 205 14.99 -14.86 19.79
C LYS A 205 15.03 -13.49 20.48
N ASN A 206 13.94 -12.73 20.50
CA ASN A 206 13.87 -11.36 21.03
C ASN A 206 14.86 -10.38 20.35
N LEU A 207 15.25 -10.65 19.10
CA LEU A 207 16.08 -9.78 18.26
C LEU A 207 15.25 -8.77 17.45
N TYR A 208 13.96 -8.97 17.39
CA TYR A 208 12.98 -8.12 16.75
C TYR A 208 11.68 -8.06 17.57
N GLN A 209 11.09 -6.89 17.67
CA GLN A 209 9.79 -6.68 18.29
C GLN A 209 8.81 -6.13 17.23
N SER A 210 7.70 -6.80 17.03
CA SER A 210 6.64 -6.32 16.13
C SER A 210 5.89 -5.15 16.76
N LEU A 211 5.37 -4.26 15.91
CA LEU A 211 4.47 -3.21 16.36
C LEU A 211 3.13 -3.79 16.82
N SER A 212 2.50 -3.13 17.76
CA SER A 212 1.07 -3.27 18.03
C SER A 212 0.24 -2.62 16.90
N ILE A 213 -1.06 -2.90 16.84
CA ILE A 213 -1.97 -2.25 15.88
C ILE A 213 -1.98 -0.74 16.10
N GLU A 214 -2.01 -0.28 17.34
CA GLU A 214 -2.04 1.14 17.69
C GLU A 214 -0.76 1.85 17.25
N GLU A 215 0.41 1.32 17.59
CA GLU A 215 1.70 1.86 17.14
C GLU A 215 1.82 1.92 15.61
N ALA A 216 1.34 0.88 14.92
CA ALA A 216 1.37 0.84 13.46
C ALA A 216 0.43 1.89 12.84
N VAL A 217 -0.75 2.09 13.42
CA VAL A 217 -1.68 3.16 13.01
C VAL A 217 -1.05 4.53 13.21
N ASP A 218 -0.47 4.78 14.40
CA ASP A 218 0.17 6.05 14.74
C ASP A 218 1.37 6.37 13.84
N ARG A 219 2.14 5.36 13.41
CA ARG A 219 3.21 5.53 12.41
C ARG A 219 2.67 5.77 11.00
N THR A 220 1.56 5.13 10.65
CA THR A 220 0.99 5.22 9.29
C THR A 220 0.30 6.55 9.04
N VAL A 221 -0.36 7.13 10.03
CA VAL A 221 -1.14 8.38 9.90
C VAL A 221 -0.34 9.50 9.24
N PRO A 222 0.85 9.92 9.71
CA PRO A 222 1.59 11.02 9.08
C PRO A 222 2.11 10.64 7.69
N ILE A 223 2.50 9.39 7.45
CA ILE A 223 2.95 8.91 6.14
C ILE A 223 1.81 8.96 5.12
N TYR A 224 0.65 8.45 5.51
CA TYR A 224 -0.55 8.46 4.68
C TYR A 224 -1.00 9.90 4.36
N SER A 225 -1.04 10.77 5.39
CA SER A 225 -1.40 12.18 5.24
C SER A 225 -0.46 12.93 4.31
N LEU A 226 0.86 12.70 4.45
CA LEU A 226 1.88 13.30 3.57
C LEU A 226 1.65 12.91 2.10
N LEU A 227 1.48 11.63 1.81
CA LEU A 227 1.30 11.14 0.45
C LEU A 227 0.02 11.69 -0.18
N GLU A 228 -1.11 11.70 0.55
CA GLU A 228 -2.36 12.32 0.05
C GLU A 228 -2.20 13.83 -0.19
N LEU A 229 -1.57 14.58 0.72
CA LEU A 229 -1.31 16.02 0.56
C LEU A 229 -0.44 16.34 -0.66
N LYS A 230 0.40 15.39 -1.08
CA LYS A 230 1.24 15.51 -2.30
C LYS A 230 0.57 14.92 -3.53
N ASN A 231 -0.74 14.63 -3.47
CA ASN A 231 -1.54 14.04 -4.55
C ASN A 231 -1.04 12.67 -5.04
N ILE A 232 -0.33 11.93 -4.18
CA ILE A 232 0.06 10.55 -4.47
C ILE A 232 -1.11 9.64 -4.07
N ASN A 233 -1.63 8.88 -5.03
CA ASN A 233 -2.76 8.00 -4.77
C ASN A 233 -2.35 6.78 -3.94
N VAL A 234 -2.70 6.76 -2.66
CA VAL A 234 -2.43 5.62 -1.77
C VAL A 234 -3.47 4.52 -2.02
N ILE A 235 -3.14 3.60 -2.91
CA ILE A 235 -4.07 2.55 -3.37
C ILE A 235 -4.28 1.43 -2.33
N ARG A 236 -3.34 1.24 -1.39
CA ARG A 236 -3.43 0.19 -0.35
C ARG A 236 -2.74 0.62 0.94
N VAL A 237 -3.42 0.37 2.06
CA VAL A 237 -2.87 0.50 3.42
C VAL A 237 -3.22 -0.77 4.19
N GLY A 238 -2.18 -1.50 4.65
CA GLY A 238 -2.31 -2.83 5.25
C GLY A 238 -2.45 -3.97 4.25
N LEU A 239 -2.13 -5.18 4.68
CA LEU A 239 -2.27 -6.38 3.86
C LEU A 239 -3.74 -6.74 3.65
N GLN A 240 -4.03 -7.26 2.46
CA GLN A 240 -5.37 -7.78 2.19
C GLN A 240 -5.55 -9.10 2.93
N PRO A 241 -6.65 -9.31 3.63
CA PRO A 241 -6.98 -10.62 4.16
C PRO A 241 -7.16 -11.60 2.99
N ALA A 242 -6.34 -12.64 2.96
CA ALA A 242 -6.47 -13.80 2.10
C ALA A 242 -6.67 -15.01 3.01
N GLU A 243 -7.39 -16.02 2.56
CA GLU A 243 -7.67 -17.22 3.37
C GLU A 243 -6.38 -17.84 3.88
N ASP A 244 -5.37 -17.98 3.02
CA ASP A 244 -4.08 -18.55 3.38
C ASP A 244 -3.30 -17.70 4.39
N LEU A 245 -3.34 -16.37 4.27
CA LEU A 245 -2.68 -15.47 5.21
C LEU A 245 -3.38 -15.48 6.57
N THR A 246 -4.71 -15.62 6.58
CA THR A 246 -5.52 -15.62 7.80
C THR A 246 -5.70 -17.03 8.41
N ALA A 247 -5.17 -18.07 7.76
CA ALA A 247 -5.13 -19.41 8.31
C ALA A 247 -4.38 -19.45 9.66
N ASP A 248 -4.83 -20.30 10.56
CA ASP A 248 -4.30 -20.40 11.92
C ASP A 248 -2.78 -20.60 11.93
N GLY A 249 -2.09 -19.74 12.66
CA GLY A 249 -0.66 -19.82 12.89
C GLY A 249 0.22 -19.36 11.71
N VAL A 250 -0.32 -18.75 10.66
CA VAL A 250 0.48 -18.13 9.58
C VAL A 250 1.03 -16.78 10.02
N ILE A 251 0.23 -15.94 10.64
CA ILE A 251 0.68 -14.70 11.27
C ILE A 251 1.07 -15.01 12.72
N ILE A 252 2.35 -14.91 13.02
CA ILE A 252 2.89 -15.17 14.37
C ILE A 252 2.72 -13.95 15.26
N SER A 253 2.94 -12.74 14.73
CA SER A 253 2.81 -11.47 15.45
C SER A 253 2.74 -10.29 14.49
N GLY A 254 2.32 -9.14 15.01
CA GLY A 254 2.31 -7.88 14.26
C GLY A 254 0.91 -7.33 14.03
N PRO A 255 0.83 -6.11 13.46
CA PRO A 255 -0.38 -5.32 13.41
C PRO A 255 -1.32 -5.70 12.25
N PHE A 256 -1.73 -6.97 12.19
CA PHE A 256 -2.70 -7.40 11.19
C PHE A 256 -4.12 -6.97 11.59
N HIS A 257 -4.78 -6.25 10.67
CA HIS A 257 -6.20 -5.94 10.78
C HIS A 257 -6.82 -5.89 9.38
N PRO A 258 -7.95 -6.59 9.11
CA PRO A 258 -8.55 -6.63 7.77
C PRO A 258 -8.98 -5.25 7.26
N ALA A 259 -9.34 -4.34 8.16
CA ALA A 259 -9.70 -2.96 7.88
C ALA A 259 -8.62 -1.96 8.38
N PHE A 260 -7.33 -2.26 8.18
CA PHE A 260 -6.24 -1.43 8.71
C PHE A 260 -6.29 0.01 8.16
N ARG A 261 -6.66 0.19 6.87
CA ARG A 261 -6.88 1.53 6.29
C ARG A 261 -7.95 2.32 7.03
N ASP A 262 -9.05 1.66 7.42
CA ASP A 262 -10.13 2.35 8.15
C ASP A 262 -9.66 2.78 9.53
N LEU A 263 -8.79 2.00 10.20
CA LEU A 263 -8.19 2.41 11.48
C LEU A 263 -7.35 3.68 11.32
N VAL A 264 -6.53 3.76 10.27
CA VAL A 264 -5.73 4.95 9.95
C VAL A 264 -6.62 6.16 9.68
N GLU A 265 -7.64 6.01 8.85
CA GLU A 265 -8.62 7.07 8.57
C GLU A 265 -9.36 7.51 9.83
N ASN A 266 -9.83 6.57 10.66
CA ASN A 266 -10.50 6.90 11.91
C ASN A 266 -9.58 7.66 12.86
N LYS A 267 -8.30 7.32 12.94
CA LYS A 267 -7.32 8.00 13.78
C LYS A 267 -7.07 9.44 13.32
N ILE A 268 -6.99 9.67 12.00
CA ILE A 268 -6.88 11.02 11.43
C ILE A 268 -8.07 11.89 11.89
N TYR A 269 -9.29 11.39 11.73
CA TYR A 269 -10.46 12.14 12.18
C TYR A 269 -10.52 12.27 13.72
N PHE A 270 -10.16 11.23 14.45
CA PHE A 270 -10.09 11.30 15.93
C PHE A 270 -9.18 12.42 16.40
N ASN A 271 -7.96 12.49 15.87
CA ASN A 271 -6.99 13.51 16.24
C ASN A 271 -7.52 14.91 15.91
N PHE A 272 -8.07 15.10 14.70
CA PHE A 272 -8.63 16.37 14.29
C PHE A 272 -9.83 16.81 15.16
N LEU A 273 -10.75 15.90 15.45
CA LEU A 273 -11.90 16.15 16.33
C LEU A 273 -11.49 16.46 17.77
N SER A 274 -10.45 15.78 18.27
CA SER A 274 -9.90 16.02 19.63
C SER A 274 -9.45 17.47 19.79
N LYS A 275 -8.73 18.02 18.80
CA LYS A 275 -8.26 19.43 18.83
C LYS A 275 -9.41 20.43 18.87
N ILE A 276 -10.48 20.16 18.15
CA ILE A 276 -11.67 21.02 18.18
C ILE A 276 -12.38 20.86 19.52
N TYR A 277 -12.54 19.63 19.98
CA TYR A 277 -13.21 19.35 21.26
C TYR A 277 -12.48 19.95 22.47
N GLU A 278 -11.14 19.96 22.48
CA GLU A 278 -10.36 20.60 23.54
C GLU A 278 -10.68 22.08 23.69
N LYS A 279 -10.97 22.77 22.57
CA LYS A 279 -11.27 24.21 22.54
C LYS A 279 -12.75 24.50 22.78
N GLU A 280 -13.63 23.77 22.12
CA GLU A 280 -15.05 24.11 22.03
C GLU A 280 -15.95 23.24 22.90
N LYS A 281 -15.40 22.12 23.43
CA LYS A 281 -16.10 21.14 24.28
C LYS A 281 -17.38 20.56 23.67
N LYS A 282 -17.53 20.68 22.36
CA LYS A 282 -18.72 20.28 21.60
C LYS A 282 -18.32 19.91 20.18
N LEU A 283 -19.04 18.93 19.59
CA LEU A 283 -18.87 18.48 18.22
C LEU A 283 -20.26 18.27 17.56
N ASP A 284 -20.81 19.31 16.95
CA ASP A 284 -21.95 19.22 16.05
C ASP A 284 -21.42 19.08 14.62
N ILE A 285 -21.52 17.88 14.03
CA ILE A 285 -20.83 17.53 12.78
C ILE A 285 -21.86 17.29 11.67
N GLU A 286 -21.73 18.02 10.55
CA GLU A 286 -22.43 17.71 9.31
C GLU A 286 -21.47 17.04 8.35
N VAL A 287 -21.88 15.92 7.77
CA VAL A 287 -21.01 15.10 6.92
C VAL A 287 -21.81 14.33 5.86
N ASN A 288 -21.18 14.09 4.71
CA ASN A 288 -21.76 13.19 3.71
C ASN A 288 -21.92 11.77 4.29
N GLU A 289 -23.03 11.11 3.98
CA GLU A 289 -23.37 9.76 4.48
C GLU A 289 -22.21 8.75 4.33
N ARG A 290 -21.46 8.81 3.22
CA ARG A 290 -20.34 7.90 2.95
C ARG A 290 -19.15 8.07 3.88
N ASN A 291 -19.03 9.19 4.58
CA ASN A 291 -17.94 9.47 5.52
C ASN A 291 -18.34 9.27 6.99
N VAL A 292 -19.61 8.98 7.28
CA VAL A 292 -20.09 8.79 8.66
C VAL A 292 -19.25 7.78 9.42
N SER A 293 -18.93 6.63 8.80
CA SER A 293 -18.12 5.58 9.44
C SER A 293 -16.72 6.05 9.84
N LYS A 294 -16.09 6.90 9.02
CA LYS A 294 -14.76 7.46 9.32
C LYS A 294 -14.81 8.40 10.51
N ILE A 295 -15.87 9.23 10.61
CA ILE A 295 -16.07 10.20 11.70
C ILE A 295 -16.45 9.51 13.01
N VAL A 296 -17.36 8.53 12.96
CA VAL A 296 -17.80 7.77 14.15
C VAL A 296 -16.69 6.89 14.70
N GLY A 297 -15.81 6.42 13.83
CA GLY A 297 -14.73 5.50 14.15
C GLY A 297 -15.17 4.05 14.33
N GLN A 298 -14.21 3.14 14.23
CA GLN A 298 -14.48 1.71 14.41
C GLN A 298 -15.08 1.46 15.80
N LYS A 299 -16.09 0.58 15.88
CA LYS A 299 -16.86 0.31 17.13
C LYS A 299 -17.40 1.59 17.80
N ALA A 300 -17.61 2.64 17.01
CA ALA A 300 -18.08 3.94 17.46
C ALA A 300 -17.16 4.61 18.50
N ILE A 301 -15.85 4.42 18.40
CA ILE A 301 -14.87 4.90 19.40
C ILE A 301 -14.92 6.42 19.53
N ASN A 302 -14.94 7.18 18.43
CA ASN A 302 -14.96 8.64 18.47
C ASN A 302 -16.26 9.15 19.13
N LYS A 303 -17.41 8.58 18.72
CA LYS A 303 -18.70 8.92 19.33
C LYS A 303 -18.72 8.65 20.82
N LYS A 304 -18.15 7.53 21.28
CA LYS A 304 -18.09 7.18 22.72
C LYS A 304 -17.17 8.11 23.49
N THR A 305 -16.01 8.45 22.92
CA THR A 305 -15.01 9.31 23.56
C THR A 305 -15.53 10.72 23.82
N PHE A 306 -16.30 11.27 22.87
CA PHE A 306 -16.79 12.65 22.97
C PHE A 306 -18.24 12.76 23.47
N TYR A 307 -18.84 11.64 23.91
CA TYR A 307 -20.18 11.64 24.51
C TYR A 307 -20.23 12.50 25.81
N PRO A 308 -21.34 13.24 26.08
CA PRO A 308 -22.56 13.39 25.30
C PRO A 308 -22.51 14.48 24.21
N ASN A 309 -21.39 15.15 24.04
CA ASN A 309 -21.22 16.36 23.22
C ASN A 309 -20.83 16.05 21.76
N PHE A 310 -21.26 14.91 21.23
CA PHE A 310 -20.97 14.44 19.88
C PHE A 310 -22.29 14.18 19.12
N LYS A 311 -22.58 15.01 18.13
CA LYS A 311 -23.77 14.87 17.27
C LYS A 311 -23.35 14.79 15.80
N ILE A 312 -24.04 13.96 15.03
CA ILE A 312 -23.86 13.86 13.57
C ILE A 312 -25.18 14.14 12.88
N LEU A 313 -25.10 14.99 11.86
CA LEU A 313 -26.15 15.25 10.89
C LEU A 313 -25.65 14.85 9.49
N ILE A 314 -26.44 14.07 8.76
CA ILE A 314 -26.13 13.70 7.38
C ILE A 314 -26.50 14.87 6.49
N ASN A 315 -25.52 15.34 5.70
CA ASN A 315 -25.69 16.41 4.71
C ASN A 315 -25.06 15.98 3.38
N ASN A 316 -25.87 15.39 2.50
CA ASN A 316 -25.42 14.87 1.21
C ASN A 316 -25.12 15.97 0.16
N ASN A 317 -25.33 17.26 0.49
CA ASN A 317 -24.87 18.38 -0.33
C ASN A 317 -23.37 18.65 -0.16
N LEU A 318 -22.74 18.14 0.92
CA LEU A 318 -21.29 18.20 1.11
C LEU A 318 -20.61 17.17 0.20
N SER A 319 -19.48 17.56 -0.38
CA SER A 319 -18.61 16.61 -1.09
C SER A 319 -17.98 15.63 -0.11
N LEU A 320 -17.34 14.57 -0.64
CA LEU A 320 -16.62 13.59 0.20
C LEU A 320 -15.37 14.18 0.87
N ASP A 321 -14.91 15.32 0.38
CA ASP A 321 -13.72 16.02 0.89
C ASP A 321 -14.06 17.14 1.88
N GLU A 322 -15.34 17.26 2.27
CA GLU A 322 -15.81 18.36 3.12
C GLU A 322 -16.58 17.84 4.33
N LEU A 323 -16.51 18.58 5.41
CA LEU A 323 -17.37 18.46 6.59
C LEU A 323 -17.55 19.82 7.27
N ILE A 324 -18.63 19.96 8.03
CA ILE A 324 -18.86 21.12 8.87
C ILE A 324 -18.83 20.67 10.33
N ILE A 325 -18.10 21.39 11.18
CA ILE A 325 -18.07 21.17 12.64
C ILE A 325 -18.38 22.49 13.31
N ASN A 326 -19.38 22.51 14.18
CA ASN A 326 -19.78 23.70 14.94
C ASN A 326 -19.96 24.92 14.03
N SER A 327 -20.63 24.73 12.87
CA SER A 327 -20.89 25.74 11.84
C SER A 327 -19.67 26.21 11.04
N LYS A 328 -18.48 25.66 11.28
CA LYS A 328 -17.29 25.94 10.49
C LYS A 328 -17.00 24.81 9.48
N LYS A 329 -16.79 25.17 8.23
CA LYS A 329 -16.47 24.23 7.15
C LYS A 329 -14.98 23.90 7.15
N TYR A 330 -14.67 22.63 6.95
CA TYR A 330 -13.32 22.10 6.83
C TYR A 330 -13.21 21.20 5.60
N THR A 331 -12.05 21.21 4.98
CA THR A 331 -11.72 20.35 3.85
C THR A 331 -10.84 19.17 4.29
N ARG A 332 -10.82 18.11 3.48
CA ARG A 332 -9.91 16.98 3.70
C ARG A 332 -8.45 17.43 3.80
N LYS A 333 -8.06 18.39 2.98
CA LYS A 333 -6.70 18.95 3.00
C LYS A 333 -6.36 19.57 4.35
N GLU A 334 -7.22 20.43 4.91
CA GLU A 334 -7.00 21.06 6.24
C GLU A 334 -6.91 20.03 7.36
N ILE A 335 -7.70 18.95 7.27
CA ILE A 335 -7.64 17.85 8.25
C ILE A 335 -6.28 17.16 8.20
N LEU A 336 -5.79 16.84 7.00
CA LEU A 336 -4.50 16.18 6.79
C LEU A 336 -3.30 17.07 7.14
N GLU A 337 -3.37 18.38 6.83
CA GLU A 337 -2.35 19.36 7.21
C GLU A 337 -2.21 19.48 8.72
N GLY A 338 -3.32 19.41 9.44
CA GLY A 338 -3.33 19.38 10.90
C GLY A 338 -2.57 18.19 11.48
N GLU A 339 -2.68 17.01 10.87
CA GLU A 339 -1.96 15.81 11.27
C GLU A 339 -0.47 15.85 10.95
N PHE A 340 -0.15 16.42 9.77
CA PHE A 340 1.21 16.46 9.28
C PHE A 340 2.07 17.45 10.06
N ASN A 341 1.60 18.69 10.27
CA ASN A 341 2.39 19.76 10.88
C ASN A 341 2.77 19.48 12.33
N GLU A 342 1.93 18.81 13.12
CA GLU A 342 2.25 18.50 14.51
C GLU A 342 3.30 17.41 14.67
N LYS A 343 3.30 16.40 13.81
CA LYS A 343 4.21 15.26 13.95
C LYS A 343 5.55 15.45 13.23
N ILE A 344 5.69 16.52 12.44
CA ILE A 344 6.89 16.78 11.61
C ILE A 344 7.64 18.02 12.06
N SER A 345 7.02 18.98 12.77
CA SER A 345 7.73 20.12 13.34
C SER A 345 8.99 19.75 14.13
N ASP A 346 9.02 18.52 14.70
CA ASP A 346 10.14 17.99 15.45
C ASP A 346 11.20 17.27 14.57
N PHE A 347 10.97 17.15 13.24
CA PHE A 347 11.80 16.35 12.34
C PHE A 347 12.31 17.06 11.10
N ILE A 348 11.82 18.29 10.84
CA ILE A 348 12.33 19.24 9.85
C ILE A 348 13.11 20.33 10.55
#